data_210f169dd7d6ada753dbc9f996bcaf30
#
_entry.id   210f169dd7d6ada753dbc9f996bcaf30
#
_cell.length_a   1.000
_cell.length_b   1.000
_cell.length_c   1.000
_cell.angle_alpha   90.00
_cell.angle_beta   90.00
_cell.angle_gamma   90.00
#
_symmetry.space_group_name_H-M   'P 1'
#
loop_
_entity.id
_entity.type
_entity.pdbx_description
1 polymer ?
#
loop_
_entity_poly.entity_id
_entity_poly.type
_entity_poly.pdbx_seq_one_letter_code
_entity_poly.pdbx_strand_id
1 'polypeptide(L)'
;MPRKGPVPKRDVIPDPKYGNVKLAKFVNNLMQRGKKSTAEKIIYSALDQVSSKSKRDPLEVFEEALDQVGPQVEVKSRRVGGATYQVPLEVKTSRRLALAMRWIVSSAKKRSEKNMSTKLAGELIDAAAVSYTHLTLPTNREV
;
A
#
# COMPACT_ATOMS: atom_id res chain seq x y z
N MET A 1 9.98 -25.17 -3.42
CA MET A 1 11.24 -24.44 -3.17
C MET A 1 12.25 -24.76 -4.25
N PRO A 2 12.76 -23.76 -4.95
CA PRO A 2 13.81 -23.99 -5.94
C PRO A 2 15.12 -24.35 -5.24
N ARG A 3 15.78 -25.37 -5.79
CA ARG A 3 17.04 -25.85 -5.20
C ARG A 3 18.27 -25.27 -5.89
N LYS A 4 18.12 -24.68 -7.06
CA LYS A 4 19.24 -24.23 -7.90
C LYS A 4 19.42 -22.72 -7.96
N GLY A 5 18.89 -21.98 -7.03
CA GLY A 5 19.05 -20.54 -7.02
C GLY A 5 17.78 -19.78 -6.68
N PRO A 6 17.82 -18.45 -6.75
CA PRO A 6 16.65 -17.64 -6.40
C PRO A 6 15.52 -17.84 -7.40
N VAL A 7 14.30 -17.74 -6.92
CA VAL A 7 13.11 -17.80 -7.78
C VAL A 7 13.11 -16.56 -8.68
N PRO A 8 12.96 -16.73 -10.01
CA PRO A 8 12.85 -15.57 -10.88
C PRO A 8 11.58 -14.79 -10.55
N LYS A 9 11.70 -13.48 -10.49
CA LYS A 9 10.56 -12.60 -10.24
C LYS A 9 9.78 -12.42 -11.54
N ARG A 10 8.47 -12.57 -11.47
CA ARG A 10 7.61 -12.32 -12.61
C ARG A 10 7.43 -10.81 -12.79
N ASP A 11 7.47 -10.37 -14.04
CA ASP A 11 7.17 -8.99 -14.36
C ASP A 11 5.67 -8.74 -14.18
N VAL A 12 5.34 -7.60 -13.59
CA VAL A 12 3.94 -7.20 -13.41
C VAL A 12 3.49 -6.46 -14.64
N ILE A 13 2.40 -6.91 -15.24
CA ILE A 13 1.81 -6.25 -16.41
C ILE A 13 1.17 -4.94 -15.92
N PRO A 14 1.49 -3.78 -16.57
CA PRO A 14 0.89 -2.52 -16.20
C PRO A 14 -0.63 -2.54 -16.31
N ASP A 15 -1.28 -1.70 -15.50
CA ASP A 15 -2.72 -1.59 -15.53
C ASP A 15 -3.24 -1.14 -16.90
N PRO A 16 -4.25 -1.84 -17.48
CA PRO A 16 -4.70 -1.50 -18.83
C PRO A 16 -5.33 -0.12 -18.96
N LYS A 17 -5.96 0.40 -17.90
CA LYS A 17 -6.62 1.70 -17.95
C LYS A 17 -5.65 2.87 -17.79
N TYR A 18 -4.70 2.75 -16.88
CA TYR A 18 -3.76 3.83 -16.55
C TYR A 18 -2.33 3.54 -16.98
N GLY A 19 -2.02 2.31 -17.34
CA GLY A 19 -0.67 1.93 -17.72
C GLY A 19 0.34 2.00 -16.58
N ASN A 20 -0.09 1.86 -15.35
CA ASN A 20 0.74 2.05 -14.16
C ASN A 20 1.02 0.72 -13.47
N VAL A 21 2.30 0.40 -13.29
CA VAL A 21 2.73 -0.84 -12.64
C VAL A 21 2.40 -0.84 -11.15
N LYS A 22 2.55 0.30 -10.49
CA LYS A 22 2.22 0.41 -9.06
C LYS A 22 0.74 0.14 -8.81
N LEU A 23 -0.12 0.66 -9.69
CA LEU A 23 -1.54 0.42 -9.60
C LEU A 23 -1.89 -1.05 -9.82
N ALA A 24 -1.22 -1.70 -10.77
CA ALA A 24 -1.40 -3.13 -11.01
C ALA A 24 -1.02 -3.96 -9.78
N LYS A 25 0.06 -3.60 -9.11
CA LYS A 25 0.48 -4.24 -7.86
C LYS A 25 -0.55 -4.00 -6.75
N PHE A 26 -1.14 -2.82 -6.69
CA PHE A 26 -2.20 -2.51 -5.72
C PHE A 26 -3.44 -3.37 -5.96
N VAL A 27 -3.82 -3.55 -7.22
CA VAL A 27 -4.93 -4.45 -7.58
C VAL A 27 -4.65 -5.86 -7.05
N ASN A 28 -3.44 -6.36 -7.23
CA ASN A 28 -3.04 -7.67 -6.73
C ASN A 28 -3.11 -7.76 -5.20
N ASN A 29 -2.76 -6.69 -4.49
CA ASN A 29 -2.85 -6.63 -3.03
C ASN A 29 -4.30 -6.63 -2.54
N LEU A 30 -5.18 -5.94 -3.25
CA LEU A 30 -6.58 -5.88 -2.88
C LEU A 30 -7.33 -7.16 -3.24
N MET A 31 -6.91 -7.84 -4.29
CA MET A 31 -7.56 -9.04 -4.81
C MET A 31 -7.67 -10.13 -3.74
N GLN A 32 -8.85 -10.73 -3.64
CA GLN A 32 -9.10 -11.87 -2.77
C GLN A 32 -9.60 -13.04 -3.60
N ARG A 33 -9.09 -14.23 -3.31
CA ARG A 33 -9.52 -15.47 -3.94
C ARG A 33 -9.45 -15.45 -5.48
N GLY A 34 -8.49 -14.70 -6.02
CA GLY A 34 -8.29 -14.61 -7.46
C GLY A 34 -9.31 -13.76 -8.22
N LYS A 35 -10.15 -13.01 -7.52
CA LYS A 35 -11.18 -12.18 -8.15
C LYS A 35 -10.62 -10.84 -8.63
N LYS A 36 -9.80 -10.89 -9.65
CA LYS A 36 -9.07 -9.71 -10.14
C LYS A 36 -9.99 -8.65 -10.74
N SER A 37 -11.00 -9.05 -11.52
CA SER A 37 -11.90 -8.09 -12.15
C SER A 37 -12.70 -7.31 -11.11
N THR A 38 -13.10 -7.95 -10.01
CA THR A 38 -13.78 -7.28 -8.91
C THR A 38 -12.88 -6.24 -8.26
N ALA A 39 -11.62 -6.62 -7.99
CA ALA A 39 -10.64 -5.71 -7.42
C ALA A 39 -10.37 -4.51 -8.33
N GLU A 40 -10.25 -4.74 -9.63
CA GLU A 40 -10.07 -3.66 -10.61
C GLU A 40 -11.23 -2.67 -10.60
N LYS A 41 -12.46 -3.17 -10.57
CA LYS A 41 -13.66 -2.32 -10.49
C LYS A 41 -13.67 -1.46 -9.23
N ILE A 42 -13.31 -2.05 -8.09
CA ILE A 42 -13.25 -1.33 -6.83
C ILE A 42 -12.22 -0.21 -6.90
N ILE A 43 -11.04 -0.51 -7.41
CA ILE A 43 -9.96 0.47 -7.50
C ILE A 43 -10.29 1.58 -8.48
N TYR A 44 -10.83 1.26 -9.66
CA TYR A 44 -11.21 2.28 -10.63
C TYR A 44 -12.30 3.19 -10.10
N SER A 45 -13.31 2.62 -9.42
CA SER A 45 -14.34 3.41 -8.77
C SER A 45 -13.77 4.31 -7.67
N ALA A 46 -12.83 3.79 -6.88
CA ALA A 46 -12.16 4.57 -5.85
C ALA A 46 -11.37 5.74 -6.44
N LEU A 47 -10.65 5.51 -7.53
CA LEU A 47 -9.89 6.57 -8.20
C LEU A 47 -10.80 7.62 -8.80
N ASP A 48 -11.94 7.24 -9.37
CA ASP A 48 -12.93 8.18 -9.87
C ASP A 48 -13.48 9.07 -8.74
N GLN A 49 -13.75 8.50 -7.58
CA GLN A 49 -14.19 9.24 -6.41
C GLN A 49 -13.11 10.17 -5.87
N VAL A 50 -11.85 9.73 -5.88
CA VAL A 50 -10.71 10.57 -5.49
C VAL A 50 -10.60 11.78 -6.42
N SER A 51 -10.71 11.56 -7.73
CA SER A 51 -10.67 12.63 -8.71
C SER A 51 -11.79 13.65 -8.49
N SER A 52 -13.00 13.16 -8.22
CA SER A 52 -14.16 14.03 -7.99
C SER A 52 -14.05 14.86 -6.72
N LYS A 53 -13.56 14.24 -5.64
CA LYS A 53 -13.50 14.89 -4.32
C LYS A 53 -12.30 15.82 -4.18
N SER A 54 -11.14 15.40 -4.65
CA SER A 54 -9.90 16.16 -4.50
C SER A 54 -9.65 17.13 -5.64
N LYS A 55 -10.32 16.94 -6.77
CA LYS A 55 -10.11 17.72 -8.01
C LYS A 55 -8.67 17.67 -8.51
N ARG A 56 -7.98 16.57 -8.21
CA ARG A 56 -6.60 16.30 -8.63
C ARG A 56 -6.57 15.01 -9.44
N ASP A 57 -5.48 14.80 -10.16
CA ASP A 57 -5.24 13.54 -10.85
C ASP A 57 -5.25 12.38 -9.84
N PRO A 58 -6.10 11.37 -10.03
CA PRO A 58 -6.17 10.27 -9.08
C PRO A 58 -4.86 9.50 -8.93
N LEU A 59 -4.07 9.37 -10.00
CA LEU A 59 -2.76 8.71 -9.91
C LEU A 59 -1.78 9.50 -9.07
N GLU A 60 -1.80 10.83 -9.15
CA GLU A 60 -0.96 11.67 -8.30
C GLU A 60 -1.31 11.48 -6.83
N VAL A 61 -2.60 11.49 -6.50
CA VAL A 61 -3.06 11.26 -5.13
C VAL A 61 -2.66 9.89 -4.64
N PHE A 62 -2.81 8.88 -5.49
CA PHE A 62 -2.42 7.50 -5.16
C PHE A 62 -0.93 7.39 -4.86
N GLU A 63 -0.09 7.94 -5.73
CA GLU A 63 1.37 7.89 -5.52
C GLU A 63 1.79 8.69 -4.30
N GLU A 64 1.19 9.86 -4.08
CA GLU A 64 1.45 10.67 -2.90
C GLU A 64 1.06 9.94 -1.62
N ALA A 65 -0.08 9.25 -1.62
CA ALA A 65 -0.51 8.44 -0.49
C ALA A 65 0.48 7.31 -0.20
N LEU A 66 0.97 6.64 -1.23
CA LEU A 66 1.99 5.61 -1.05
C LEU A 66 3.29 6.16 -0.44
N ASP A 67 3.71 7.32 -0.90
CA ASP A 67 4.92 7.97 -0.38
C ASP A 67 4.75 8.39 1.09
N GLN A 68 3.57 8.87 1.46
CA GLN A 68 3.30 9.30 2.83
C GLN A 68 3.19 8.12 3.80
N VAL A 69 2.59 7.03 3.36
CA VAL A 69 2.36 5.86 4.22
C VAL A 69 3.59 4.97 4.32
N GLY A 70 4.39 4.88 3.26
CA GLY A 70 5.53 3.99 3.21
C GLY A 70 6.61 4.34 4.25
N PRO A 71 7.04 3.37 5.07
CA PRO A 71 8.05 3.61 6.08
C PRO A 71 9.43 3.70 5.47
N GLN A 72 10.27 4.62 5.98
CA GLN A 72 11.66 4.70 5.57
C GLN A 72 12.55 3.76 6.38
N VAL A 73 12.14 3.48 7.61
CA VAL A 73 12.89 2.65 8.55
C VAL A 73 11.96 1.60 9.15
N GLU A 74 12.46 0.39 9.27
CA GLU A 74 11.77 -0.72 9.89
C GLU A 74 12.59 -1.24 11.06
N VAL A 75 11.92 -1.64 12.13
CA VAL A 75 12.58 -2.18 13.32
C VAL A 75 12.55 -3.70 13.26
N LYS A 76 13.71 -4.32 13.37
CA LYS A 76 13.83 -5.78 13.44
C LYS A 76 14.38 -6.20 14.78
N SER A 77 13.81 -7.27 15.33
CA SER A 77 14.31 -7.88 16.55
C SER A 77 15.60 -8.66 16.26
N ARG A 78 16.61 -8.42 17.08
CA ARG A 78 17.88 -9.15 16.99
C ARG A 78 18.28 -9.65 18.36
N ARG A 79 18.64 -10.94 18.42
CA ARG A 79 19.04 -11.56 19.67
C ARG A 79 20.55 -11.53 19.80
N VAL A 80 21.03 -10.86 20.86
CA VAL A 80 22.46 -10.77 21.14
C VAL A 80 22.66 -11.03 22.62
N GLY A 81 23.49 -12.01 22.96
CA GLY A 81 23.84 -12.30 24.35
C GLY A 81 22.66 -12.63 25.26
N GLY A 82 21.62 -13.29 24.73
CA GLY A 82 20.42 -13.65 25.48
C GLY A 82 19.40 -12.58 25.63
N ALA A 83 19.69 -11.35 25.21
CA ALA A 83 18.74 -10.23 25.20
C ALA A 83 18.23 -9.97 23.79
N THR A 84 16.99 -9.53 23.68
CA THR A 84 16.39 -9.15 22.40
C THR A 84 16.45 -7.65 22.23
N TYR A 85 17.08 -7.20 21.15
CA TYR A 85 17.18 -5.79 20.82
C TYR A 85 16.42 -5.50 19.54
N GLN A 86 15.82 -4.32 19.46
CA GLN A 86 15.19 -3.84 18.25
C GLN A 86 16.19 -2.96 17.51
N VAL A 87 16.54 -3.36 16.28
CA VAL A 87 17.53 -2.67 15.47
C VAL A 87 16.81 -1.98 14.32
N PRO A 88 16.94 -0.65 14.16
CA PRO A 88 16.37 0.05 13.01
C PRO A 88 17.16 -0.29 11.74
N LEU A 89 16.44 -0.65 10.69
CA LEU A 89 17.02 -0.95 9.39
C LEU A 89 16.31 -0.15 8.31
N GLU A 90 17.08 0.34 7.35
CA GLU A 90 16.52 1.04 6.21
C GLU A 90 15.69 0.09 5.35
N VAL A 91 14.52 0.55 4.93
CA VAL A 91 13.60 -0.25 4.13
C VAL A 91 13.85 -0.03 2.65
N LYS A 92 14.00 -1.13 1.89
CA LYS A 92 14.16 -1.08 0.44
C LYS A 92 12.90 -0.50 -0.20
N THR A 93 13.06 0.19 -1.33
CA THR A 93 11.95 0.83 -2.03
C THR A 93 10.82 -0.15 -2.37
N SER A 94 11.15 -1.34 -2.87
CA SER A 94 10.14 -2.35 -3.20
C SER A 94 9.34 -2.79 -1.98
N ARG A 95 10.01 -3.02 -0.86
CA ARG A 95 9.33 -3.39 0.38
C ARG A 95 8.52 -2.23 0.94
N ARG A 96 9.03 -1.01 0.82
CA ARG A 96 8.34 0.20 1.25
C ARG A 96 7.00 0.34 0.54
N LEU A 97 6.99 0.16 -0.78
CA LEU A 97 5.76 0.20 -1.58
C LEU A 97 4.79 -0.91 -1.19
N ALA A 98 5.29 -2.13 -1.01
CA ALA A 98 4.46 -3.26 -0.62
C ALA A 98 3.81 -3.04 0.75
N LEU A 99 4.56 -2.51 1.72
CA LEU A 99 4.03 -2.20 3.04
C LEU A 99 3.00 -1.08 2.98
N ALA A 100 3.27 -0.03 2.19
CA ALA A 100 2.34 1.08 2.01
C ALA A 100 1.01 0.60 1.45
N MET A 101 1.04 -0.21 0.41
CA MET A 101 -0.16 -0.78 -0.20
C MET A 101 -0.95 -1.63 0.79
N ARG A 102 -0.25 -2.49 1.53
CA ARG A 102 -0.86 -3.37 2.52
C ARG A 102 -1.53 -2.58 3.64
N TRP A 103 -0.86 -1.54 4.13
CA TRP A 103 -1.40 -0.71 5.21
C TRP A 103 -2.60 0.12 4.76
N ILE A 104 -2.57 0.65 3.54
CA ILE A 104 -3.70 1.38 2.98
C ILE A 104 -4.93 0.47 2.88
N VAL A 105 -4.76 -0.74 2.37
CA VAL A 105 -5.86 -1.70 2.27
C VAL A 105 -6.39 -2.07 3.66
N SER A 106 -5.52 -2.35 4.62
CA SER A 106 -5.91 -2.69 5.99
C SER A 106 -6.67 -1.55 6.66
N SER A 107 -6.19 -0.33 6.51
CA SER A 107 -6.84 0.85 7.08
C SER A 107 -8.18 1.12 6.44
N ALA A 108 -8.28 0.94 5.12
CA ALA A 108 -9.54 1.10 4.41
C ALA A 108 -10.60 0.12 4.91
N LYS A 109 -10.21 -1.13 5.15
CA LYS A 109 -11.14 -2.14 5.67
C LYS A 109 -11.74 -1.78 7.03
N LYS A 110 -11.06 -0.97 7.80
CA LYS A 110 -11.52 -0.55 9.14
C LYS A 110 -12.41 0.68 9.12
N ARG A 111 -12.59 1.31 7.97
CA ARG A 111 -13.41 2.51 7.85
C ARG A 111 -14.90 2.15 7.90
N SER A 112 -15.71 3.15 8.21
CA SER A 112 -17.16 2.97 8.40
C SER A 112 -18.00 3.15 7.14
N GLU A 113 -17.40 3.54 6.02
CA GLU A 113 -18.13 3.71 4.78
C GLU A 113 -18.72 2.38 4.30
N LYS A 114 -19.76 2.44 3.48
CA LYS A 114 -20.49 1.24 3.07
C LYS A 114 -19.75 0.37 2.07
N ASN A 115 -19.12 0.99 1.07
CA ASN A 115 -18.48 0.27 -0.02
C ASN A 115 -16.96 0.32 0.11
N MET A 116 -16.28 -0.74 -0.33
CA MET A 116 -14.82 -0.77 -0.31
C MET A 116 -14.23 0.31 -1.22
N SER A 117 -14.86 0.62 -2.35
CA SER A 117 -14.39 1.69 -3.23
C SER A 117 -14.42 3.05 -2.53
N THR A 118 -15.48 3.34 -1.78
CA THR A 118 -15.58 4.57 -1.00
C THR A 118 -14.57 4.59 0.15
N LYS A 119 -14.36 3.45 0.80
CA LYS A 119 -13.35 3.32 1.85
C LYS A 119 -11.95 3.59 1.32
N LEU A 120 -11.60 3.01 0.17
CA LEU A 120 -10.30 3.24 -0.46
C LEU A 120 -10.13 4.68 -0.89
N ALA A 121 -11.16 5.28 -1.49
CA ALA A 121 -11.10 6.68 -1.90
C ALA A 121 -10.83 7.60 -0.71
N GLY A 122 -11.56 7.39 0.37
CA GLY A 122 -11.38 8.17 1.60
C GLY A 122 -9.98 7.98 2.19
N GLU A 123 -9.50 6.75 2.24
CA GLU A 123 -8.18 6.45 2.79
C GLU A 123 -7.05 7.06 1.95
N LEU A 124 -7.17 6.99 0.62
CA LEU A 124 -6.17 7.59 -0.28
C LEU A 124 -6.11 9.10 -0.12
N ILE A 125 -7.27 9.76 -0.04
CA ILE A 125 -7.34 11.20 0.15
C ILE A 125 -6.73 11.59 1.50
N ASP A 126 -7.10 10.90 2.56
CA ASP A 126 -6.61 11.19 3.91
C ASP A 126 -5.10 10.93 4.00
N ALA A 127 -4.62 9.84 3.43
CA ALA A 127 -3.20 9.52 3.46
C ALA A 127 -2.36 10.55 2.68
N ALA A 128 -2.87 11.05 1.57
CA ALA A 128 -2.17 12.06 0.79
C ALA A 128 -2.20 13.43 1.47
N ALA A 129 -3.29 13.76 2.15
CA ALA A 129 -3.46 15.05 2.79
C ALA A 129 -2.72 15.17 4.13
N VAL A 130 -2.64 14.07 4.88
CA VAL A 130 -2.05 14.06 6.22
C VAL A 130 -0.58 13.65 6.12
N SER A 131 0.32 14.55 6.51
CA SER A 131 1.74 14.28 6.48
C SER A 131 2.24 13.62 7.77
N TYR A 132 2.50 14.41 8.79
CA TYR A 132 3.22 13.91 9.96
C TYR A 132 2.39 13.08 10.92
N THR A 133 1.18 13.50 11.20
CA THR A 133 0.32 12.81 12.15
C THR A 133 0.00 11.40 11.70
N HIS A 134 -0.21 11.23 10.41
CA HIS A 134 -0.54 9.93 9.84
C HIS A 134 0.67 8.99 9.81
N LEU A 135 1.86 9.51 9.63
CA LEU A 135 3.08 8.72 9.59
C LEU A 135 3.43 8.07 10.93
N THR A 136 3.12 8.72 12.03
CA THR A 136 3.42 8.17 13.36
C THR A 136 2.58 6.96 13.72
N LEU A 137 1.34 6.90 13.28
CA LEU A 137 0.44 5.80 13.59
C LEU A 137 0.88 4.46 13.01
N PRO A 138 1.19 4.35 11.71
CA PRO A 138 1.68 3.08 11.16
C PRO A 138 2.97 2.62 11.82
N THR A 139 3.89 3.51 12.11
CA THR A 139 5.16 3.19 12.77
C THR A 139 4.90 2.57 14.15
N ASN A 140 3.99 3.13 14.91
CA ASN A 140 3.65 2.63 16.24
C ASN A 140 3.03 1.23 16.18
N ARG A 141 2.27 0.93 15.14
CA ARG A 141 1.67 -0.39 14.96
C ARG A 141 2.68 -1.48 14.65
N GLU A 142 3.73 -1.14 13.95
CA GLU A 142 4.75 -2.09 13.49
C GLU A 142 5.80 -2.38 14.56
N VAL A 143 5.88 -1.56 15.55
CA VAL A 143 6.79 -1.72 16.70
C VAL A 143 6.18 -2.49 17.88
#